data_c47791b44e442242c3a39a0276243a94
#
_entry.id   c47791b44e442242c3a39a0276243a94
#
_cell.length_a   1.000
_cell.length_b   1.000
_cell.length_c   1.000
_cell.angle_alpha   90.00
_cell.angle_beta   90.00
_cell.angle_gamma   90.00
#
_symmetry.space_group_name_H-M   'P 1'
#
loop_
_entity.id
_entity.type
_entity.pdbx_description
1 polymer ?
#
loop_
_entity_poly.entity_id
_entity_poly.type
_entity_poly.pdbx_seq_one_letter_code
_entity_poly.pdbx_strand_id
1 'polypeptide(L)'
;MIYLYPANKMENLLVLLDKIQQLAPLPVFTQETIIVQNAGMQHWLNLSLAKQRGISMNTSYALPAQFLWKLVRTLASEEEVPEQSPYSREVLSWRIYALLASKEVIEDDDFLLASQYWRGKRAQENNAEQANIKRYQLACQLADLYEQYLIFRPEWIDAWHKGENSIDLTDDSDTNSQEKWQAKLWRLLIKEQAYNPVSLMKKAISNIEHHLDAIPPRISFFGINAMAPIWLDLIHALSEHIEVHFFHLNPCYAYWGDLVSEKQAINSMASWVKGVTDFKELVGNPLLANLGQQGREFMAMLHNYSTINIDVFEQLTINDTSAGGASVLARVQHDILTLTDARNAPIEQRDDSIVITSCHSALREVQGVH
;
A
#
# COMPACT_ATOMS: atom_id res chain seq x y z
N MET A 1 9.91 19.70 1.15
CA MET A 1 8.51 19.90 0.68
C MET A 1 8.05 18.72 -0.15
N ILE A 2 6.77 18.32 -0.01
CA ILE A 2 6.16 17.29 -0.85
C ILE A 2 5.39 17.95 -2.00
N TYR A 3 5.69 17.52 -3.23
CA TYR A 3 5.01 17.91 -4.45
C TYR A 3 4.15 16.73 -4.92
N LEU A 4 2.85 16.94 -5.12
CA LEU A 4 1.92 15.93 -5.61
C LEU A 4 1.45 16.29 -7.02
N TYR A 5 1.61 15.36 -7.95
CA TYR A 5 1.24 15.50 -9.35
C TYR A 5 0.18 14.44 -9.70
N PRO A 6 -1.11 14.74 -9.52
CA PRO A 6 -2.18 13.84 -9.94
C PRO A 6 -2.40 13.96 -11.45
N ALA A 7 -2.55 12.82 -12.12
CA ALA A 7 -2.92 12.73 -13.52
C ALA A 7 -3.68 11.43 -13.81
N ASN A 8 -4.54 11.45 -14.82
CA ASN A 8 -5.29 10.28 -15.27
C ASN A 8 -4.54 9.42 -16.30
N LYS A 9 -3.35 9.84 -16.73
CA LYS A 9 -2.49 9.10 -17.67
C LYS A 9 -1.04 9.07 -17.18
N MET A 10 -0.43 7.90 -17.28
CA MET A 10 0.98 7.70 -16.92
C MET A 10 1.93 8.49 -17.82
N GLU A 11 1.57 8.65 -19.10
CA GLU A 11 2.36 9.41 -20.07
C GLU A 11 2.48 10.89 -19.67
N ASN A 12 1.44 11.48 -19.10
CA ASN A 12 1.48 12.86 -18.61
C ASN A 12 2.40 12.99 -17.40
N LEU A 13 2.35 12.01 -16.50
CA LEU A 13 3.28 11.94 -15.35
C LEU A 13 4.73 11.78 -15.80
N LEU A 14 4.97 10.96 -16.85
CA LEU A 14 6.29 10.81 -17.44
C LEU A 14 6.83 12.11 -18.04
N VAL A 15 6.00 12.85 -18.81
CA VAL A 15 6.38 14.15 -19.38
C VAL A 15 6.72 15.14 -18.28
N LEU A 16 5.98 15.12 -17.18
CA LEU A 16 6.23 16.00 -16.05
C LEU A 16 7.52 15.65 -15.30
N LEU A 17 7.75 14.34 -15.05
CA LEU A 17 9.01 13.86 -14.48
C LEU A 17 10.20 14.30 -15.32
N ASP A 18 10.11 14.13 -16.64
CA ASP A 18 11.15 14.55 -17.57
C ASP A 18 11.42 16.06 -17.50
N LYS A 19 10.38 16.88 -17.49
CA LYS A 19 10.49 18.34 -17.38
C LYS A 19 11.12 18.77 -16.05
N ILE A 20 10.74 18.18 -14.93
CA ILE A 20 11.30 18.51 -13.62
C ILE A 20 12.80 18.23 -13.60
N GLN A 21 13.22 17.08 -14.12
CA GLN A 21 14.64 16.71 -14.17
C GLN A 21 15.44 17.60 -15.12
N GLN A 22 14.82 18.12 -16.19
CA GLN A 22 15.48 19.06 -17.11
C GLN A 22 15.57 20.49 -16.56
N LEU A 23 14.54 20.96 -15.87
CA LEU A 23 14.49 22.32 -15.34
C LEU A 23 15.30 22.49 -14.05
N ALA A 24 15.40 21.42 -13.25
CA ALA A 24 16.16 21.41 -12.02
C ALA A 24 17.11 20.19 -12.01
N PRO A 25 18.16 20.18 -12.87
CA PRO A 25 19.07 19.04 -12.96
C PRO A 25 19.89 18.90 -11.68
N LEU A 26 20.04 17.66 -11.23
CA LEU A 26 20.98 17.34 -10.14
C LEU A 26 22.43 17.47 -10.62
N PRO A 27 23.41 17.60 -9.70
CA PRO A 27 24.83 17.55 -10.03
C PRO A 27 25.16 16.29 -10.87
N VAL A 28 26.11 16.43 -11.81
CA VAL A 28 26.40 15.42 -12.87
C VAL A 28 26.64 14.01 -12.34
N PHE A 29 27.23 13.87 -11.14
CA PHE A 29 27.52 12.57 -10.53
C PHE A 29 26.47 12.13 -9.49
N THR A 30 25.39 12.91 -9.32
CA THR A 30 24.30 12.56 -8.40
C THR A 30 23.18 11.86 -9.18
N GLN A 31 22.81 10.67 -8.73
CA GLN A 31 21.75 9.91 -9.38
C GLN A 31 20.36 10.42 -9.02
N GLU A 32 19.47 10.45 -10.00
CA GLU A 32 18.04 10.62 -9.76
C GLU A 32 17.50 9.35 -9.10
N THR A 33 16.84 9.49 -7.97
CA THR A 33 16.24 8.36 -7.24
C THR A 33 14.75 8.29 -7.53
N ILE A 34 14.33 7.21 -8.20
CA ILE A 34 12.94 6.98 -8.57
C ILE A 34 12.44 5.68 -7.92
N ILE A 35 11.39 5.81 -7.12
CA ILE A 35 10.74 4.69 -6.44
C ILE A 35 9.56 4.24 -7.27
N VAL A 36 9.53 2.97 -7.64
CA VAL A 36 8.53 2.36 -8.53
C VAL A 36 7.91 1.11 -7.90
N GLN A 37 6.68 0.77 -8.31
CA GLN A 37 5.98 -0.39 -7.74
C GLN A 37 6.63 -1.73 -8.09
N ASN A 38 7.20 -1.86 -9.28
CA ASN A 38 7.75 -3.12 -9.78
C ASN A 38 8.78 -2.91 -10.90
N ALA A 39 9.48 -3.98 -11.26
CA ALA A 39 10.49 -3.96 -12.33
C ALA A 39 9.90 -3.63 -13.72
N GLY A 40 8.64 -3.95 -13.98
CA GLY A 40 7.96 -3.57 -15.23
C GLY A 40 7.84 -2.05 -15.37
N MET A 41 7.45 -1.36 -14.31
CA MET A 41 7.39 0.11 -14.29
C MET A 41 8.78 0.73 -14.47
N GLN A 42 9.80 0.19 -13.80
CA GLN A 42 11.19 0.61 -14.01
C GLN A 42 11.59 0.51 -15.49
N HIS A 43 11.31 -0.64 -16.11
CA HIS A 43 11.68 -0.88 -17.51
C HIS A 43 10.93 0.08 -18.44
N TRP A 44 9.63 0.25 -18.23
CA TRP A 44 8.80 1.18 -19.02
C TRP A 44 9.28 2.63 -18.91
N LEU A 45 9.57 3.11 -17.68
CA LEU A 45 10.10 4.46 -17.46
C LEU A 45 11.44 4.66 -18.15
N ASN A 46 12.37 3.71 -17.99
CA ASN A 46 13.70 3.81 -18.58
C ASN A 46 13.64 3.90 -20.10
N LEU A 47 12.83 3.02 -20.75
CA LEU A 47 12.63 3.06 -22.19
C LEU A 47 11.95 4.36 -22.66
N SER A 48 10.95 4.80 -21.94
CA SER A 48 10.17 5.98 -22.30
C SER A 48 10.99 7.27 -22.17
N LEU A 49 11.77 7.40 -21.10
CA LEU A 49 12.74 8.51 -20.95
C LEU A 49 13.81 8.47 -22.03
N ALA A 50 14.34 7.28 -22.35
CA ALA A 50 15.32 7.14 -23.44
C ALA A 50 14.73 7.54 -24.80
N LYS A 51 13.47 7.21 -25.08
CA LYS A 51 12.79 7.64 -26.31
C LYS A 51 12.61 9.17 -26.39
N GLN A 52 12.33 9.82 -25.27
CA GLN A 52 12.12 11.28 -25.23
C GLN A 52 13.44 12.07 -25.33
N ARG A 53 14.50 11.57 -24.67
CA ARG A 53 15.78 12.28 -24.53
C ARG A 53 16.88 11.78 -25.46
N GLY A 54 16.64 10.64 -26.12
CA GLY A 54 17.68 9.91 -26.86
C GLY A 54 18.53 9.00 -25.97
N ILE A 55 18.62 9.27 -24.67
CA ILE A 55 19.36 8.47 -23.69
C ILE A 55 18.69 8.53 -22.32
N SER A 56 18.74 7.45 -21.56
CA SER A 56 18.36 7.41 -20.14
C SER A 56 19.53 6.82 -19.35
N MET A 57 20.12 7.63 -18.49
CA MET A 57 21.23 7.24 -17.63
C MET A 57 21.24 8.04 -16.33
N ASN A 58 22.08 7.63 -15.40
CA ASN A 58 22.24 8.25 -14.08
C ASN A 58 20.96 8.27 -13.24
N THR A 59 20.11 7.22 -13.39
CA THR A 59 18.89 7.03 -12.63
C THR A 59 18.99 5.75 -11.81
N SER A 60 18.70 5.86 -10.53
CA SER A 60 18.60 4.75 -9.59
C SER A 60 17.13 4.43 -9.37
N TYR A 61 16.73 3.19 -9.64
CA TYR A 61 15.38 2.70 -9.38
C TYR A 61 15.37 1.79 -8.15
N ALA A 62 14.34 1.92 -7.32
CA ALA A 62 14.17 1.06 -6.16
C ALA A 62 12.69 0.74 -5.90
N LEU A 63 12.43 -0.36 -5.20
CA LEU A 63 11.11 -0.70 -4.68
C LEU A 63 10.88 -0.01 -3.32
N PRO A 64 9.65 0.39 -2.98
CA PRO A 64 9.37 1.18 -1.78
C PRO A 64 9.91 0.56 -0.49
N ALA A 65 9.59 -0.69 -0.21
CA ALA A 65 9.97 -1.35 1.02
C ALA A 65 11.50 -1.46 1.20
N GLN A 66 12.22 -1.81 0.13
CA GLN A 66 13.68 -1.93 0.14
C GLN A 66 14.35 -0.57 0.34
N PHE A 67 13.87 0.45 -0.38
CA PHE A 67 14.40 1.80 -0.29
C PHE A 67 14.20 2.39 1.10
N LEU A 68 12.98 2.32 1.63
CA LEU A 68 12.64 2.87 2.93
C LEU A 68 13.35 2.14 4.06
N TRP A 69 13.48 0.82 3.98
CA TRP A 69 14.29 0.06 4.94
C TRP A 69 15.76 0.45 4.91
N LYS A 70 16.35 0.62 3.72
CA LYS A 70 17.72 1.12 3.58
C LYS A 70 17.90 2.50 4.20
N LEU A 71 16.95 3.41 4.00
CA LEU A 71 16.96 4.74 4.64
C LEU A 71 16.90 4.62 6.16
N VAL A 72 15.99 3.82 6.71
CA VAL A 72 15.88 3.61 8.16
C VAL A 72 17.18 3.11 8.75
N ARG A 73 17.84 2.14 8.11
CA ARG A 73 19.15 1.64 8.54
C ARG A 73 20.20 2.74 8.57
N THR A 74 20.27 3.52 7.50
CA THR A 74 21.24 4.62 7.37
C THR A 74 21.02 5.70 8.42
N LEU A 75 19.76 6.10 8.63
CA LEU A 75 19.39 7.17 9.56
C LEU A 75 19.44 6.73 11.02
N ALA A 76 19.12 5.49 11.33
CA ALA A 76 19.20 5.00 12.71
C ALA A 76 20.64 4.87 13.22
N SER A 77 21.63 4.84 12.31
CA SER A 77 23.07 4.74 12.64
C SER A 77 23.43 3.56 13.54
N GLU A 78 22.72 2.45 13.39
CA GLU A 78 22.98 1.23 14.14
C GLU A 78 23.71 0.22 13.24
N GLU A 79 24.95 -0.07 13.55
CA GLU A 79 25.80 -1.00 12.79
C GLU A 79 25.24 -2.44 12.78
N GLU A 80 24.42 -2.78 13.79
CA GLU A 80 23.85 -4.13 13.95
C GLU A 80 22.53 -4.37 13.19
N VAL A 81 21.95 -3.34 12.55
CA VAL A 81 20.69 -3.51 11.80
C VAL A 81 20.93 -4.29 10.52
N PRO A 82 20.32 -5.48 10.35
CA PRO A 82 20.56 -6.32 9.18
C PRO A 82 20.13 -5.67 7.86
N GLU A 83 20.77 -6.10 6.78
CA GLU A 83 20.42 -5.62 5.42
C GLU A 83 18.99 -5.97 5.03
N GLN A 84 18.54 -7.17 5.37
CA GLN A 84 17.13 -7.55 5.26
C GLN A 84 16.43 -7.34 6.60
N SER A 85 15.23 -6.78 6.55
CA SER A 85 14.40 -6.65 7.74
C SER A 85 14.10 -8.03 8.35
N PRO A 86 14.42 -8.28 9.62
CA PRO A 86 14.08 -9.52 10.31
C PRO A 86 12.56 -9.63 10.56
N TYR A 87 11.82 -8.59 10.21
CA TYR A 87 10.36 -8.49 10.27
C TYR A 87 9.72 -8.60 8.90
N SER A 88 10.49 -8.91 7.84
CA SER A 88 9.92 -9.25 6.55
C SER A 88 9.18 -10.58 6.65
N ARG A 89 8.13 -10.73 5.84
CA ARG A 89 7.24 -11.91 5.83
C ARG A 89 8.02 -13.23 5.75
N GLU A 90 9.03 -13.30 4.88
CA GLU A 90 9.84 -14.50 4.68
C GLU A 90 10.61 -14.88 5.94
N VAL A 91 11.24 -13.91 6.58
CA VAL A 91 12.02 -14.15 7.81
C VAL A 91 11.09 -14.45 8.97
N LEU A 92 10.02 -13.68 9.15
CA LEU A 92 9.04 -13.90 10.21
C LEU A 92 8.42 -15.29 10.15
N SER A 93 8.08 -15.80 8.95
CA SER A 93 7.45 -17.12 8.81
C SER A 93 8.30 -18.23 9.41
N TRP A 94 9.61 -18.22 9.18
CA TRP A 94 10.52 -19.23 9.76
C TRP A 94 10.76 -19.04 11.24
N ARG A 95 10.86 -17.81 11.71
CA ARG A 95 11.01 -17.49 13.14
C ARG A 95 9.77 -17.91 13.92
N ILE A 96 8.57 -17.57 13.43
CA ILE A 96 7.30 -18.00 14.03
C ILE A 96 7.18 -19.52 13.99
N TYR A 97 7.52 -20.17 12.87
CA TYR A 97 7.50 -21.62 12.75
C TYR A 97 8.36 -22.30 13.81
N ALA A 98 9.57 -21.80 14.07
CA ALA A 98 10.45 -22.30 15.11
C ALA A 98 9.87 -22.05 16.51
N LEU A 99 9.36 -20.85 16.75
CA LEU A 99 8.80 -20.44 18.04
C LEU A 99 7.53 -21.22 18.41
N LEU A 100 6.66 -21.53 17.45
CA LEU A 100 5.47 -22.37 17.68
C LEU A 100 5.80 -23.81 18.11
N ALA A 101 7.05 -24.28 17.93
CA ALA A 101 7.54 -25.56 18.43
C ALA A 101 8.22 -25.45 19.80
N SER A 102 8.43 -24.27 20.32
CA SER A 102 9.13 -24.05 21.59
C SER A 102 8.27 -24.49 22.79
N LYS A 103 8.93 -24.81 23.88
CA LYS A 103 8.25 -25.15 25.15
C LYS A 103 7.44 -23.96 25.67
N GLU A 104 7.93 -22.75 25.47
CA GLU A 104 7.29 -21.50 25.90
C GLU A 104 5.90 -21.32 25.27
N VAL A 105 5.67 -21.83 24.06
CA VAL A 105 4.37 -21.79 23.37
C VAL A 105 3.54 -23.05 23.66
N ILE A 106 4.18 -24.25 23.72
CA ILE A 106 3.47 -25.49 23.84
C ILE A 106 2.87 -25.73 25.25
N GLU A 107 3.56 -25.24 26.28
CA GLU A 107 3.17 -25.41 27.68
C GLU A 107 2.30 -24.28 28.23
N ASP A 108 2.02 -23.29 27.45
CA ASP A 108 1.29 -22.09 27.84
C ASP A 108 -0.17 -22.14 27.41
N ASP A 109 -1.08 -21.99 28.38
CA ASP A 109 -2.52 -22.06 28.17
C ASP A 109 -3.07 -20.97 27.22
N ASP A 110 -2.42 -19.82 27.12
CA ASP A 110 -2.85 -18.75 26.21
C ASP A 110 -2.75 -19.19 24.73
N PHE A 111 -1.86 -20.14 24.41
CA PHE A 111 -1.70 -20.69 23.06
C PHE A 111 -2.51 -21.98 22.81
N LEU A 112 -3.32 -22.42 23.75
CA LEU A 112 -4.01 -23.70 23.65
C LEU A 112 -4.86 -23.81 22.37
N LEU A 113 -5.67 -22.80 22.07
CA LEU A 113 -6.52 -22.77 20.87
C LEU A 113 -5.69 -22.78 19.58
N ALA A 114 -4.66 -21.94 19.49
CA ALA A 114 -3.77 -21.89 18.36
C ALA A 114 -3.04 -23.23 18.18
N SER A 115 -2.55 -23.84 19.27
CA SER A 115 -1.81 -25.09 19.24
C SER A 115 -2.66 -26.28 18.78
N GLN A 116 -3.96 -26.29 19.06
CA GLN A 116 -4.88 -27.33 18.59
C GLN A 116 -4.96 -27.41 17.05
N TYR A 117 -4.70 -26.32 16.35
CA TYR A 117 -4.74 -26.29 14.89
C TYR A 117 -3.72 -27.26 14.25
N TRP A 118 -2.50 -27.36 14.78
CA TRP A 118 -1.47 -28.25 14.22
C TRP A 118 -1.31 -29.55 15.03
N ARG A 119 -1.63 -29.55 16.33
CA ARG A 119 -1.49 -30.76 17.20
C ARG A 119 -2.71 -31.70 17.12
N GLY A 120 -3.88 -31.14 16.67
CA GLY A 120 -5.15 -31.86 16.80
C GLY A 120 -5.77 -31.79 18.20
N LYS A 121 -7.08 -32.01 18.31
CA LYS A 121 -7.81 -32.00 19.59
C LYS A 121 -7.40 -33.19 20.51
N ARG A 122 -6.91 -34.26 19.93
CA ARG A 122 -6.33 -35.40 20.65
C ARG A 122 -4.91 -35.60 20.16
N ALA A 123 -3.95 -35.78 21.08
CA ALA A 123 -2.51 -35.87 20.79
C ALA A 123 -2.10 -36.98 19.78
N GLN A 124 -3.02 -37.75 19.25
CA GLN A 124 -2.82 -38.87 18.32
C GLN A 124 -3.47 -38.65 16.92
N GLU A 125 -4.13 -37.53 16.68
CA GLU A 125 -4.94 -37.34 15.42
C GLU A 125 -4.12 -36.90 14.23
N ASN A 126 -2.99 -36.25 14.42
CA ASN A 126 -2.16 -35.76 13.28
C ASN A 126 -0.84 -36.55 13.22
N ASN A 127 -0.54 -37.08 12.03
CA ASN A 127 0.80 -37.51 11.70
C ASN A 127 1.78 -36.32 11.84
N ALA A 128 3.01 -36.58 12.31
CA ALA A 128 4.03 -35.53 12.52
C ALA A 128 4.27 -34.65 11.29
N GLU A 129 4.19 -35.21 10.09
CA GLU A 129 4.33 -34.51 8.85
C GLU A 129 3.17 -33.53 8.62
N GLN A 130 1.93 -33.94 8.83
CA GLN A 130 0.75 -33.07 8.73
C GLN A 130 0.76 -31.97 9.78
N ALA A 131 1.21 -32.26 10.98
CA ALA A 131 1.38 -31.26 12.03
C ALA A 131 2.41 -30.18 11.64
N ASN A 132 3.52 -30.57 11.04
CA ASN A 132 4.54 -29.65 10.56
C ASN A 132 4.02 -28.76 9.40
N ILE A 133 3.28 -29.32 8.46
CA ILE A 133 2.68 -28.58 7.35
C ILE A 133 1.69 -27.53 7.89
N LYS A 134 0.77 -27.93 8.77
CA LYS A 134 -0.21 -27.01 9.37
C LYS A 134 0.47 -25.90 10.19
N ARG A 135 1.49 -26.26 10.97
CA ARG A 135 2.27 -25.28 11.75
C ARG A 135 2.95 -24.27 10.83
N TYR A 136 3.52 -24.70 9.70
CA TYR A 136 4.13 -23.80 8.72
C TYR A 136 3.08 -22.90 8.06
N GLN A 137 1.92 -23.46 7.69
CA GLN A 137 0.82 -22.65 7.13
C GLN A 137 0.35 -21.56 8.11
N LEU A 138 0.19 -21.91 9.39
CA LEU A 138 -0.14 -20.93 10.44
C LEU A 138 0.97 -19.89 10.61
N ALA A 139 2.24 -20.31 10.60
CA ALA A 139 3.37 -19.40 10.69
C ALA A 139 3.41 -18.38 9.53
N CYS A 140 3.11 -18.81 8.31
CA CYS A 140 3.01 -17.92 7.16
C CYS A 140 1.86 -16.90 7.29
N GLN A 141 0.69 -17.34 7.77
CA GLN A 141 -0.44 -16.46 8.01
C GLN A 141 -0.16 -15.44 9.12
N LEU A 142 0.49 -15.85 10.20
CA LEU A 142 0.88 -14.98 11.30
C LEU A 142 1.98 -13.99 10.88
N ALA A 143 2.91 -14.42 10.04
CA ALA A 143 3.95 -13.55 9.49
C ALA A 143 3.34 -12.43 8.63
N ASP A 144 2.40 -12.78 7.74
CA ASP A 144 1.64 -11.83 6.94
C ASP A 144 0.86 -10.83 7.82
N LEU A 145 0.21 -11.35 8.86
CA LEU A 145 -0.58 -10.54 9.79
C LEU A 145 0.30 -9.56 10.60
N TYR A 146 1.45 -10.02 11.13
CA TYR A 146 2.36 -9.14 11.86
C TYR A 146 3.03 -8.10 10.96
N GLU A 147 3.37 -8.45 9.71
CA GLU A 147 3.83 -7.47 8.74
C GLU A 147 2.77 -6.38 8.50
N GLN A 148 1.49 -6.78 8.37
CA GLN A 148 0.38 -5.83 8.26
C GLN A 148 0.22 -4.97 9.52
N TYR A 149 0.34 -5.55 10.72
CA TYR A 149 0.28 -4.77 11.96
C TYR A 149 1.43 -3.77 12.08
N LEU A 150 2.65 -4.16 11.71
CA LEU A 150 3.80 -3.23 11.69
C LEU A 150 3.57 -2.04 10.75
N ILE A 151 2.85 -2.28 9.67
CA ILE A 151 2.61 -1.31 8.61
C ILE A 151 1.41 -0.41 8.94
N PHE A 152 0.27 -1.03 9.32
CA PHE A 152 -1.02 -0.34 9.42
C PHE A 152 -1.47 -0.08 10.86
N ARG A 153 -0.86 -0.73 11.84
CA ARG A 153 -1.19 -0.62 13.28
C ARG A 153 0.07 -0.61 14.16
N PRO A 154 1.04 0.27 13.87
CA PRO A 154 2.28 0.34 14.66
C PRO A 154 2.03 0.64 16.13
N GLU A 155 0.91 1.34 16.45
CA GLU A 155 0.47 1.60 17.82
C GLU A 155 0.15 0.32 18.62
N TRP A 156 -0.40 -0.71 17.97
CA TRP A 156 -0.65 -2.00 18.61
C TRP A 156 0.66 -2.69 18.96
N ILE A 157 1.58 -2.71 18.03
CA ILE A 157 2.90 -3.30 18.22
C ILE A 157 3.68 -2.60 19.34
N ASP A 158 3.60 -1.27 19.42
CA ASP A 158 4.24 -0.47 20.47
C ASP A 158 3.62 -0.75 21.85
N ALA A 159 2.28 -0.84 21.95
CA ALA A 159 1.57 -1.23 23.16
C ALA A 159 1.94 -2.65 23.62
N TRP A 160 1.91 -3.62 22.71
CA TRP A 160 2.30 -4.99 23.01
C TRP A 160 3.74 -5.13 23.50
N HIS A 161 4.64 -4.30 22.94
CA HIS A 161 6.02 -4.24 23.42
C HIS A 161 6.11 -3.75 24.86
N LYS A 162 5.28 -2.80 25.24
CA LYS A 162 5.17 -2.26 26.61
C LYS A 162 4.43 -3.21 27.58
N GLY A 163 3.83 -4.26 27.09
CA GLY A 163 3.01 -5.21 27.86
C GLY A 163 1.56 -4.79 28.04
N GLU A 164 1.13 -3.77 27.28
CA GLU A 164 -0.23 -3.22 27.33
C GLU A 164 -1.11 -3.91 26.28
N ASN A 165 -2.43 -3.89 26.47
CA ASN A 165 -3.40 -4.23 25.44
C ASN A 165 -3.68 -2.96 24.61
N SER A 166 -3.77 -3.13 23.30
CA SER A 166 -3.87 -2.00 22.35
C SER A 166 -5.26 -1.80 21.79
N ILE A 167 -6.10 -2.82 21.89
CA ILE A 167 -7.43 -2.80 21.30
C ILE A 167 -8.40 -2.45 22.43
N ASP A 168 -8.98 -1.23 22.40
CA ASP A 168 -10.12 -0.84 23.23
C ASP A 168 -11.33 -1.66 22.77
N LEU A 169 -11.42 -2.87 23.25
CA LEU A 169 -12.51 -3.76 22.90
C LEU A 169 -13.67 -3.56 23.88
N THR A 170 -14.77 -3.17 23.30
CA THR A 170 -16.09 -3.48 23.84
C THR A 170 -16.12 -4.95 24.28
N ASP A 171 -16.63 -5.23 25.46
CA ASP A 171 -16.93 -6.47 26.21
C ASP A 171 -16.87 -7.86 25.52
N ASP A 172 -16.18 -8.02 24.37
CA ASP A 172 -16.07 -9.29 23.68
C ASP A 172 -14.87 -10.09 24.18
N SER A 173 -15.15 -11.05 25.05
CA SER A 173 -14.15 -11.93 25.68
C SER A 173 -13.31 -12.74 24.67
N ASP A 174 -13.88 -13.06 23.49
CA ASP A 174 -13.18 -13.85 22.46
C ASP A 174 -12.10 -13.02 21.76
N THR A 175 -12.36 -11.75 21.48
CA THR A 175 -11.41 -10.86 20.84
C THR A 175 -10.25 -10.51 21.79
N ASN A 176 -10.53 -10.31 23.06
CA ASN A 176 -9.50 -10.13 24.09
C ASN A 176 -8.58 -11.36 24.22
N SER A 177 -9.13 -12.56 24.09
CA SER A 177 -8.35 -13.80 24.07
C SER A 177 -7.45 -13.89 22.84
N GLN A 178 -7.92 -13.46 21.67
CA GLN A 178 -7.15 -13.47 20.42
C GLN A 178 -6.00 -12.45 20.46
N GLU A 179 -6.22 -11.25 20.97
CA GLU A 179 -5.16 -10.26 21.13
C GLU A 179 -4.08 -10.76 22.09
N LYS A 180 -4.48 -11.34 23.21
CA LYS A 180 -3.57 -11.74 24.28
C LYS A 180 -2.48 -12.71 23.81
N TRP A 181 -2.83 -13.78 23.08
CA TRP A 181 -1.84 -14.73 22.59
C TRP A 181 -0.99 -14.17 21.45
N GLN A 182 -1.56 -13.32 20.57
CA GLN A 182 -0.80 -12.67 19.52
C GLN A 182 0.22 -11.69 20.10
N ALA A 183 -0.17 -10.84 21.05
CA ALA A 183 0.73 -9.93 21.75
C ALA A 183 1.85 -10.69 22.47
N LYS A 184 1.54 -11.84 23.08
CA LYS A 184 2.52 -12.67 23.77
C LYS A 184 3.51 -13.30 22.77
N LEU A 185 3.00 -13.81 21.64
CA LEU A 185 3.85 -14.34 20.57
C LEU A 185 4.78 -13.27 20.00
N TRP A 186 4.27 -12.06 19.81
CA TRP A 186 5.07 -10.92 19.36
C TRP A 186 6.20 -10.63 20.36
N ARG A 187 5.92 -10.55 21.65
CA ARG A 187 6.94 -10.35 22.69
C ARG A 187 8.02 -11.43 22.69
N LEU A 188 7.65 -12.69 22.46
CA LEU A 188 8.62 -13.78 22.31
C LEU A 188 9.48 -13.59 21.06
N LEU A 189 8.90 -13.16 19.95
CA LEU A 189 9.63 -12.90 18.70
C LEU A 189 10.68 -11.80 18.83
N ILE A 190 10.39 -10.73 19.59
CA ILE A 190 11.31 -9.60 19.75
C ILE A 190 12.30 -9.77 20.90
N LYS A 191 12.10 -10.73 21.78
CA LYS A 191 12.93 -10.95 22.97
C LYS A 191 14.43 -11.10 22.67
N GLU A 192 14.77 -11.68 21.53
CA GLU A 192 16.15 -11.91 21.09
C GLU A 192 16.66 -10.81 20.12
N GLN A 193 15.84 -9.80 19.84
CA GLN A 193 16.20 -8.74 18.88
C GLN A 193 16.72 -7.50 19.61
N ALA A 194 17.80 -6.93 19.10
CA ALA A 194 18.42 -5.74 19.67
C ALA A 194 17.55 -4.48 19.48
N TYR A 195 16.53 -4.49 18.63
CA TYR A 195 15.70 -3.32 18.31
C TYR A 195 14.25 -3.67 18.03
N ASN A 196 13.35 -2.74 18.38
CA ASN A 196 11.97 -2.73 18.01
C ASN A 196 11.80 -1.93 16.68
N PRO A 197 11.09 -2.44 15.67
CA PRO A 197 10.92 -1.74 14.39
C PRO A 197 10.31 -0.35 14.52
N VAL A 198 9.36 -0.16 15.44
CA VAL A 198 8.71 1.14 15.69
C VAL A 198 9.68 2.13 16.34
N SER A 199 10.46 1.70 17.31
CA SER A 199 11.49 2.55 17.94
C SER A 199 12.62 2.89 16.97
N LEU A 200 13.01 1.95 16.11
CA LEU A 200 13.99 2.16 15.06
C LEU A 200 13.54 3.24 14.08
N MET A 201 12.26 3.21 13.68
CA MET A 201 11.66 4.24 12.83
C MET A 201 11.67 5.62 13.49
N LYS A 202 11.24 5.70 14.74
CA LYS A 202 11.28 6.97 15.51
C LYS A 202 12.71 7.52 15.62
N LYS A 203 13.69 6.65 15.86
CA LYS A 203 15.10 7.03 15.89
C LYS A 203 15.60 7.50 14.52
N ALA A 204 15.22 6.83 13.44
CA ALA A 204 15.55 7.24 12.09
C ALA A 204 15.03 8.65 11.79
N ILE A 205 13.77 8.95 12.12
CA ILE A 205 13.17 10.26 11.93
C ILE A 205 13.92 11.34 12.74
N SER A 206 14.26 11.08 14.00
CA SER A 206 14.99 12.05 14.84
C SER A 206 16.41 12.34 14.39
N ASN A 207 17.01 11.46 13.59
CA ASN A 207 18.39 11.55 13.15
C ASN A 207 18.56 12.11 11.73
N ILE A 208 17.49 12.48 11.03
CA ILE A 208 17.52 12.95 9.63
C ILE A 208 18.55 14.06 9.45
N GLU A 209 18.52 15.09 10.31
CA GLU A 209 19.39 16.26 10.23
C GLU A 209 20.90 15.90 10.29
N HIS A 210 21.23 14.82 10.99
CA HIS A 210 22.62 14.39 11.15
C HIS A 210 23.17 13.56 9.98
N HIS A 211 22.30 13.16 9.05
CA HIS A 211 22.63 12.22 7.95
C HIS A 211 22.22 12.74 6.57
N LEU A 212 22.08 14.05 6.40
CA LEU A 212 21.63 14.65 5.13
C LEU A 212 22.53 14.26 3.94
N ASP A 213 23.84 14.11 4.16
CA ASP A 213 24.77 13.71 3.11
C ASP A 213 24.56 12.27 2.58
N ALA A 214 23.88 11.43 3.38
CA ALA A 214 23.58 10.04 3.03
C ALA A 214 22.21 9.86 2.36
N ILE A 215 21.43 10.95 2.27
CA ILE A 215 20.07 10.94 1.70
C ILE A 215 20.12 11.50 0.28
N PRO A 216 19.41 10.90 -0.69
CA PRO A 216 19.28 11.49 -2.02
C PRO A 216 18.67 12.90 -1.94
N PRO A 217 19.20 13.89 -2.66
CA PRO A 217 18.68 15.26 -2.62
C PRO A 217 17.27 15.40 -3.17
N ARG A 218 16.86 14.45 -4.00
CA ARG A 218 15.51 14.33 -4.57
C ARG A 218 15.07 12.89 -4.59
N ILE A 219 13.81 12.66 -4.21
CA ILE A 219 13.16 11.35 -4.28
C ILE A 219 11.86 11.50 -5.05
N SER A 220 11.69 10.68 -6.08
CA SER A 220 10.48 10.66 -6.93
C SER A 220 9.74 9.33 -6.75
N PHE A 221 8.53 9.35 -6.22
CA PHE A 221 7.62 8.20 -6.17
C PHE A 221 6.76 8.20 -7.43
N PHE A 222 6.91 7.20 -8.29
CA PHE A 222 6.21 7.14 -9.55
C PHE A 222 5.21 5.99 -9.63
N GLY A 223 3.93 6.34 -9.82
CA GLY A 223 2.83 5.37 -9.96
C GLY A 223 2.54 4.59 -8.68
N ILE A 224 2.96 5.08 -7.51
CA ILE A 224 2.63 4.46 -6.23
C ILE A 224 1.19 4.80 -5.84
N ASN A 225 0.35 3.79 -5.66
CA ASN A 225 -1.08 3.94 -5.37
C ASN A 225 -1.47 3.52 -3.96
N ALA A 226 -0.52 3.03 -3.18
CA ALA A 226 -0.70 2.68 -1.78
C ALA A 226 0.62 2.74 -1.04
N MET A 227 0.59 3.25 0.17
CA MET A 227 1.74 3.29 1.08
C MET A 227 1.22 3.29 2.52
N ALA A 228 1.97 2.66 3.40
CA ALA A 228 1.62 2.63 4.80
C ALA A 228 1.79 4.00 5.47
N PRO A 229 0.94 4.36 6.44
CA PRO A 229 1.05 5.63 7.15
C PRO A 229 2.44 5.88 7.75
N ILE A 230 3.03 4.86 8.37
CA ILE A 230 4.36 4.98 8.99
C ILE A 230 5.47 5.38 8.00
N TRP A 231 5.36 4.96 6.74
CA TRP A 231 6.29 5.37 5.68
C TRP A 231 6.03 6.80 5.22
N LEU A 232 4.76 7.23 5.19
CA LEU A 232 4.41 8.61 4.88
C LEU A 232 4.92 9.57 5.95
N ASP A 233 4.91 9.18 7.23
CA ASP A 233 5.50 9.97 8.33
C ASP A 233 7.00 10.17 8.12
N LEU A 234 7.74 9.11 7.76
CA LEU A 234 9.16 9.21 7.45
C LEU A 234 9.41 10.12 6.23
N ILE A 235 8.64 9.93 5.16
CA ILE A 235 8.76 10.72 3.93
C ILE A 235 8.42 12.19 4.19
N HIS A 236 7.42 12.45 5.03
CA HIS A 236 7.06 13.81 5.44
C HIS A 236 8.21 14.48 6.19
N ALA A 237 8.79 13.81 7.18
CA ALA A 237 9.96 14.32 7.89
C ALA A 237 11.16 14.56 6.97
N LEU A 238 11.43 13.65 6.01
CA LEU A 238 12.45 13.83 4.98
C LEU A 238 12.18 15.04 4.10
N SER A 239 10.91 15.33 3.79
CA SER A 239 10.53 16.42 2.90
C SER A 239 10.80 17.82 3.45
N GLU A 240 11.10 17.94 4.74
CA GLU A 240 11.56 19.18 5.33
C GLU A 240 12.99 19.56 4.87
N HIS A 241 13.77 18.55 4.47
CA HIS A 241 15.19 18.71 4.13
C HIS A 241 15.50 18.49 2.64
N ILE A 242 14.67 17.68 1.94
CA ILE A 242 14.87 17.32 0.53
C ILE A 242 13.61 17.55 -0.30
N GLU A 243 13.74 17.49 -1.63
CA GLU A 243 12.60 17.52 -2.54
C GLU A 243 11.99 16.11 -2.67
N VAL A 244 10.68 16.00 -2.42
CA VAL A 244 9.93 14.74 -2.57
C VAL A 244 8.81 14.96 -3.57
N HIS A 245 8.77 14.14 -4.60
CA HIS A 245 7.80 14.22 -5.69
C HIS A 245 6.96 12.95 -5.74
N PHE A 246 5.62 13.10 -5.73
CA PHE A 246 4.68 12.02 -5.94
C PHE A 246 3.99 12.17 -7.29
N PHE A 247 4.31 11.32 -8.24
CA PHE A 247 3.65 11.18 -9.53
C PHE A 247 2.52 10.17 -9.39
N HIS A 248 1.31 10.65 -9.10
CA HIS A 248 0.18 9.84 -8.68
C HIS A 248 -0.83 9.64 -9.80
N LEU A 249 -1.12 8.39 -10.15
CA LEU A 249 -2.19 8.07 -11.08
C LEU A 249 -3.53 8.20 -10.34
N ASN A 250 -4.26 9.26 -10.67
CA ASN A 250 -5.57 9.56 -10.08
C ASN A 250 -6.65 9.48 -11.17
N PRO A 251 -7.65 8.60 -11.05
CA PRO A 251 -8.65 8.40 -12.08
C PRO A 251 -9.69 9.52 -12.20
N CYS A 252 -9.79 10.39 -11.17
CA CYS A 252 -10.79 11.45 -11.10
C CYS A 252 -10.14 12.79 -10.75
N TYR A 253 -10.53 13.89 -11.41
CA TYR A 253 -10.00 15.20 -11.07
C TYR A 253 -10.78 15.90 -9.94
N ALA A 254 -11.98 15.48 -9.65
CA ALA A 254 -12.67 15.93 -8.43
C ALA A 254 -12.08 15.22 -7.21
N TYR A 255 -12.18 15.86 -6.05
CA TYR A 255 -11.86 15.16 -4.79
C TYR A 255 -12.90 14.06 -4.54
N TRP A 256 -12.45 12.84 -4.37
CA TRP A 256 -13.29 11.66 -4.19
C TRP A 256 -12.99 10.87 -2.90
N GLY A 257 -12.26 11.50 -1.97
CA GLY A 257 -11.89 10.91 -0.69
C GLY A 257 -13.08 10.57 0.21
N ASP A 258 -14.18 11.31 0.08
CA ASP A 258 -15.39 11.15 0.90
C ASP A 258 -16.43 10.18 0.31
N LEU A 259 -16.16 9.60 -0.86
CA LEU A 259 -17.08 8.65 -1.46
C LEU A 259 -17.23 7.39 -0.62
N VAL A 260 -18.45 6.91 -0.53
CA VAL A 260 -18.78 5.65 0.14
C VAL A 260 -19.36 4.65 -0.84
N SER A 261 -19.22 3.36 -0.55
CA SER A 261 -19.88 2.34 -1.36
C SER A 261 -21.42 2.45 -1.24
N GLU A 262 -22.14 2.01 -2.26
CA GLU A 262 -23.60 2.01 -2.23
C GLU A 262 -24.16 1.33 -0.99
N LYS A 263 -23.55 0.21 -0.57
CA LYS A 263 -23.95 -0.52 0.65
C LYS A 263 -23.77 0.32 1.90
N GLN A 264 -22.67 1.05 2.01
CA GLN A 264 -22.41 1.96 3.15
C GLN A 264 -23.34 3.16 3.12
N ALA A 265 -23.60 3.74 1.94
CA ALA A 265 -24.55 4.83 1.78
C ALA A 265 -25.96 4.42 2.21
N ILE A 266 -26.45 3.26 1.80
CA ILE A 266 -27.77 2.72 2.22
C ILE A 266 -27.82 2.52 3.74
N ASN A 267 -26.77 1.94 4.33
CA ASN A 267 -26.71 1.70 5.78
C ASN A 267 -26.68 3.01 6.58
N SER A 268 -25.96 4.03 6.11
CA SER A 268 -25.92 5.34 6.76
C SER A 268 -27.25 6.09 6.62
N MET A 269 -27.96 5.98 5.48
CA MET A 269 -29.28 6.57 5.29
C MET A 269 -30.34 5.94 6.22
N ALA A 270 -30.23 4.66 6.55
CA ALA A 270 -31.12 4.01 7.52
C ALA A 270 -31.01 4.61 8.93
N SER A 271 -29.86 5.23 9.28
CA SER A 271 -29.62 5.93 10.56
C SER A 271 -29.94 7.43 10.52
N TRP A 272 -30.19 8.02 9.34
CA TRP A 272 -30.38 9.46 9.14
C TRP A 272 -31.85 9.79 8.86
N VAL A 273 -32.61 10.06 9.89
CA VAL A 273 -34.05 10.41 9.74
C VAL A 273 -34.31 11.86 9.34
N LYS A 274 -33.27 12.74 9.32
CA LYS A 274 -33.47 14.17 9.00
C LYS A 274 -32.21 14.78 8.35
N GLY A 275 -32.29 15.08 7.07
CA GLY A 275 -31.29 15.87 6.34
C GLY A 275 -30.67 15.12 5.19
N VAL A 276 -31.38 15.07 4.09
CA VAL A 276 -31.00 14.28 2.89
C VAL A 276 -29.89 15.02 2.16
N THR A 277 -28.68 14.51 2.27
CA THR A 277 -27.69 14.64 1.20
C THR A 277 -28.12 13.66 0.10
N ASP A 278 -28.11 14.08 -1.17
CA ASP A 278 -28.50 13.21 -2.28
C ASP A 278 -27.62 11.96 -2.28
N PHE A 279 -28.25 10.76 -2.32
CA PHE A 279 -27.54 9.48 -2.38
C PHE A 279 -26.49 9.44 -3.50
N LYS A 280 -26.77 10.10 -4.62
CA LYS A 280 -25.87 10.19 -5.77
C LYS A 280 -24.60 10.99 -5.47
N GLU A 281 -24.69 12.03 -4.64
CA GLU A 281 -23.53 12.82 -4.24
C GLU A 281 -22.60 12.02 -3.32
N LEU A 282 -23.14 11.14 -2.46
CA LEU A 282 -22.35 10.30 -1.56
C LEU A 282 -21.61 9.17 -2.29
N VAL A 283 -22.20 8.60 -3.32
CA VAL A 283 -21.63 7.49 -4.08
C VAL A 283 -20.81 7.97 -5.28
N GLY A 284 -21.22 9.08 -5.90
CA GLY A 284 -20.58 9.58 -7.12
C GLY A 284 -20.59 8.52 -8.23
N ASN A 285 -19.41 8.14 -8.72
CA ASN A 285 -19.30 7.05 -9.69
C ASN A 285 -19.23 5.69 -8.96
N PRO A 286 -20.15 4.74 -9.23
CA PRO A 286 -20.23 3.46 -8.51
C PRO A 286 -19.02 2.56 -8.67
N LEU A 287 -18.35 2.57 -9.83
CA LEU A 287 -17.12 1.79 -10.03
C LEU A 287 -16.00 2.34 -9.15
N LEU A 288 -15.83 3.65 -9.13
CA LEU A 288 -14.84 4.31 -8.30
C LEU A 288 -15.12 4.10 -6.80
N ALA A 289 -16.38 4.23 -6.39
CA ALA A 289 -16.79 4.04 -5.00
C ALA A 289 -16.54 2.61 -4.50
N ASN A 290 -16.82 1.59 -5.33
CA ASN A 290 -16.71 0.19 -4.92
C ASN A 290 -15.31 -0.40 -5.11
N LEU A 291 -14.59 -0.04 -6.18
CA LEU A 291 -13.29 -0.60 -6.53
C LEU A 291 -12.10 0.30 -6.14
N GLY A 292 -12.35 1.59 -5.92
CA GLY A 292 -11.33 2.60 -5.64
C GLY A 292 -10.92 2.75 -4.17
N GLN A 293 -11.35 1.89 -3.26
CA GLN A 293 -11.16 2.07 -1.81
C GLN A 293 -9.68 2.34 -1.45
N GLN A 294 -8.75 1.52 -1.93
CA GLN A 294 -7.33 1.66 -1.62
C GLN A 294 -6.76 3.00 -2.11
N GLY A 295 -7.08 3.39 -3.35
CA GLY A 295 -6.63 4.67 -3.90
C GLY A 295 -7.25 5.87 -3.18
N ARG A 296 -8.50 5.76 -2.76
CA ARG A 296 -9.21 6.78 -1.97
C ARG A 296 -8.55 7.00 -0.61
N GLU A 297 -8.28 5.92 0.11
CA GLU A 297 -7.60 5.99 1.41
C GLU A 297 -6.19 6.56 1.28
N PHE A 298 -5.45 6.16 0.24
CA PHE A 298 -4.12 6.71 -0.02
C PHE A 298 -4.15 8.19 -0.38
N MET A 299 -5.08 8.61 -1.24
CA MET A 299 -5.26 10.02 -1.58
C MET A 299 -5.63 10.86 -0.34
N ALA A 300 -6.55 10.37 0.50
CA ALA A 300 -6.92 11.05 1.74
C ALA A 300 -5.73 11.18 2.70
N MET A 301 -4.90 10.15 2.82
CA MET A 301 -3.65 10.23 3.59
C MET A 301 -2.69 11.27 3.03
N LEU A 302 -2.46 11.31 1.72
CA LEU A 302 -1.57 12.29 1.10
C LEU A 302 -2.03 13.74 1.33
N HIS A 303 -3.34 13.98 1.39
CA HIS A 303 -3.90 15.32 1.68
C HIS A 303 -3.70 15.78 3.13
N ASN A 304 -3.42 14.86 4.06
CA ASN A 304 -3.12 15.21 5.46
C ASN A 304 -1.72 15.81 5.64
N TYR A 305 -0.84 15.67 4.65
CA TYR A 305 0.50 16.26 4.66
C TYR A 305 0.51 17.57 3.86
N SER A 306 1.38 18.51 4.25
CA SER A 306 1.57 19.77 3.50
C SER A 306 2.10 19.46 2.11
N THR A 307 1.25 19.51 1.10
CA THR A 307 1.60 19.21 -0.28
C THR A 307 1.28 20.37 -1.21
N ILE A 308 2.13 20.55 -2.23
CA ILE A 308 1.85 21.43 -3.36
C ILE A 308 1.27 20.53 -4.45
N ASN A 309 0.00 20.78 -4.82
CA ASN A 309 -0.67 20.02 -5.88
C ASN A 309 -0.54 20.74 -7.22
N ILE A 310 -0.09 20.01 -8.23
CA ILE A 310 -0.01 20.49 -9.62
C ILE A 310 -0.71 19.47 -10.51
N ASP A 311 -1.93 19.76 -10.89
CA ASP A 311 -2.79 18.88 -11.67
C ASP A 311 -2.35 18.80 -13.13
N VAL A 312 -2.27 17.59 -13.67
CA VAL A 312 -1.86 17.34 -15.07
C VAL A 312 -2.86 16.38 -15.74
N PHE A 313 -4.15 16.63 -15.53
CA PHE A 313 -5.20 15.81 -16.13
C PHE A 313 -5.38 16.14 -17.61
N GLU A 314 -5.56 15.09 -18.41
CA GLU A 314 -5.99 15.21 -19.79
C GLU A 314 -7.51 15.10 -19.86
N GLN A 315 -8.16 16.08 -20.48
CA GLN A 315 -9.59 16.00 -20.74
C GLN A 315 -9.84 14.91 -21.80
N LEU A 316 -10.64 13.92 -21.45
CA LEU A 316 -11.14 12.95 -22.40
C LEU A 316 -12.27 13.62 -23.20
N THR A 317 -11.94 14.10 -24.38
CA THR A 317 -12.97 14.58 -25.31
C THR A 317 -13.76 13.39 -25.85
N ILE A 318 -14.99 13.22 -25.37
CA ILE A 318 -15.97 12.37 -26.04
C ILE A 318 -16.40 13.12 -27.28
N ASN A 319 -15.71 12.88 -28.41
CA ASN A 319 -16.15 13.43 -29.69
C ASN A 319 -17.40 12.67 -30.14
N ASP A 320 -18.57 13.23 -29.88
CA ASP A 320 -19.87 12.75 -30.39
C ASP A 320 -20.00 12.81 -31.93
N THR A 321 -18.97 13.34 -32.63
CA THR A 321 -19.02 13.66 -34.06
C THR A 321 -18.46 12.57 -34.99
N SER A 322 -17.85 11.50 -34.46
CA SER A 322 -17.52 10.37 -35.31
C SER A 322 -18.76 9.51 -35.55
N ALA A 323 -19.02 9.05 -36.78
CA ALA A 323 -20.17 8.27 -37.22
C ALA A 323 -20.37 6.92 -36.49
N GLY A 324 -19.70 6.68 -35.39
CA GLY A 324 -19.77 5.49 -34.54
C GLY A 324 -19.98 5.74 -33.04
N GLY A 325 -20.07 7.01 -32.59
CA GLY A 325 -20.18 7.32 -31.14
C GLY A 325 -18.90 6.99 -30.33
N ALA A 326 -18.86 7.39 -29.06
CA ALA A 326 -17.75 7.02 -28.16
C ALA A 326 -17.93 5.55 -27.70
N SER A 327 -16.81 4.80 -27.64
CA SER A 327 -16.82 3.42 -27.14
C SER A 327 -17.31 3.33 -25.67
N VAL A 328 -17.84 2.18 -25.26
CA VAL A 328 -18.28 1.95 -23.87
C VAL A 328 -17.12 2.21 -22.90
N LEU A 329 -15.91 1.77 -23.24
CA LEU A 329 -14.71 2.02 -22.42
C LEU A 329 -14.45 3.52 -22.27
N ALA A 330 -14.49 4.30 -23.35
CA ALA A 330 -14.26 5.74 -23.30
C ALA A 330 -15.32 6.47 -22.44
N ARG A 331 -16.59 6.04 -22.53
CA ARG A 331 -17.67 6.57 -21.67
C ARG A 331 -17.44 6.24 -20.20
N VAL A 332 -17.11 5.00 -19.88
CA VAL A 332 -16.81 4.57 -18.49
C VAL A 332 -15.63 5.36 -17.91
N GLN A 333 -14.55 5.53 -18.70
CA GLN A 333 -13.41 6.33 -18.28
C GLN A 333 -13.76 7.79 -18.05
N HIS A 334 -14.59 8.36 -18.91
CA HIS A 334 -15.08 9.73 -18.76
C HIS A 334 -15.97 9.87 -17.51
N ASP A 335 -16.90 8.95 -17.29
CA ASP A 335 -17.78 8.96 -16.13
C ASP A 335 -17.01 8.84 -14.81
N ILE A 336 -15.96 8.02 -14.78
CA ILE A 336 -15.04 7.94 -13.64
C ILE A 336 -14.31 9.28 -13.46
N LEU A 337 -13.76 9.84 -14.53
CA LEU A 337 -12.99 11.08 -14.50
C LEU A 337 -13.83 12.26 -14.02
N THR A 338 -15.11 12.33 -14.44
CA THR A 338 -16.06 13.41 -14.11
C THR A 338 -16.94 13.11 -12.90
N LEU A 339 -16.74 11.98 -12.25
CA LEU A 339 -17.51 11.52 -11.08
C LEU A 339 -19.02 11.35 -11.38
N THR A 340 -19.35 10.92 -12.58
CA THR A 340 -20.73 10.80 -13.06
C THR A 340 -21.24 9.36 -12.98
N ASP A 341 -22.52 9.17 -12.62
CA ASP A 341 -23.21 7.87 -12.69
C ASP A 341 -24.10 7.82 -13.94
N ALA A 342 -23.63 7.15 -14.99
CA ALA A 342 -24.36 6.97 -16.24
C ALA A 342 -24.75 5.51 -16.52
N ARG A 343 -24.97 4.69 -15.48
CA ARG A 343 -25.31 3.24 -15.60
C ARG A 343 -26.50 2.93 -16.50
N ASN A 344 -27.43 3.83 -16.63
CA ASN A 344 -28.64 3.64 -17.43
C ASN A 344 -28.57 4.31 -18.82
N ALA A 345 -27.40 4.81 -19.22
CA ALA A 345 -27.24 5.37 -20.55
C ALA A 345 -27.35 4.29 -21.62
N PRO A 346 -28.15 4.51 -22.69
CA PRO A 346 -28.33 3.51 -23.72
C PRO A 346 -27.03 3.25 -24.49
N ILE A 347 -26.80 1.98 -24.83
CA ILE A 347 -25.71 1.55 -25.71
C ILE A 347 -26.36 1.29 -27.07
N GLU A 348 -26.06 2.15 -28.05
CA GLU A 348 -26.73 2.12 -29.36
C GLU A 348 -26.16 1.09 -30.33
N GLN A 349 -24.92 0.61 -30.11
CA GLN A 349 -24.24 -0.31 -31.01
C GLN A 349 -23.48 -1.40 -30.25
N ARG A 350 -23.20 -2.51 -30.95
CA ARG A 350 -22.30 -3.54 -30.44
C ARG A 350 -20.90 -2.94 -30.29
N ASP A 351 -20.38 -3.01 -29.08
CA ASP A 351 -19.09 -2.46 -28.70
C ASP A 351 -18.25 -3.56 -28.05
N ASP A 352 -17.08 -3.81 -28.60
CA ASP A 352 -16.13 -4.81 -28.13
C ASP A 352 -14.96 -4.16 -27.34
N SER A 353 -15.09 -2.89 -26.91
CA SER A 353 -14.06 -2.17 -26.17
C SER A 353 -13.85 -2.68 -24.74
N ILE A 354 -14.84 -3.38 -24.19
CA ILE A 354 -14.75 -4.08 -22.89
C ILE A 354 -15.11 -5.54 -23.12
N VAL A 355 -14.16 -6.43 -22.82
CA VAL A 355 -14.35 -7.88 -22.92
C VAL A 355 -14.23 -8.50 -21.53
N ILE A 356 -15.26 -9.27 -21.13
CA ILE A 356 -15.28 -9.98 -19.87
C ILE A 356 -15.19 -11.47 -20.15
N THR A 357 -14.09 -12.09 -19.70
CA THR A 357 -13.83 -13.51 -19.89
C THR A 357 -13.96 -14.25 -18.56
N SER A 358 -14.80 -15.28 -18.51
CA SER A 358 -14.90 -16.16 -17.35
C SER A 358 -13.97 -17.36 -17.49
N CYS A 359 -13.07 -17.55 -16.52
CA CYS A 359 -12.11 -18.62 -16.50
C CYS A 359 -12.29 -19.52 -15.28
N HIS A 360 -12.06 -20.83 -15.44
CA HIS A 360 -12.25 -21.82 -14.36
C HIS A 360 -11.04 -21.93 -13.41
N SER A 361 -9.92 -21.28 -13.71
CA SER A 361 -8.74 -21.25 -12.84
C SER A 361 -7.88 -20.01 -13.11
N ALA A 362 -7.09 -19.57 -12.11
CA ALA A 362 -6.17 -18.45 -12.24
C ALA A 362 -5.15 -18.63 -13.38
N LEU A 363 -4.66 -19.86 -13.61
CA LEU A 363 -3.77 -20.17 -14.73
C LEU A 363 -4.42 -19.91 -16.08
N ARG A 364 -5.71 -20.28 -16.23
CA ARG A 364 -6.48 -20.03 -17.46
C ARG A 364 -6.79 -18.57 -17.66
N GLU A 365 -6.99 -17.82 -16.60
CA GLU A 365 -7.16 -16.36 -16.65
C GLU A 365 -5.92 -15.68 -17.24
N VAL A 366 -4.73 -16.01 -16.72
CA VAL A 366 -3.46 -15.51 -17.27
C VAL A 366 -3.26 -15.92 -18.74
N GLN A 367 -3.59 -17.17 -19.11
CA GLN A 367 -3.52 -17.64 -20.49
C GLN A 367 -4.51 -16.94 -21.42
N GLY A 368 -5.67 -16.52 -20.90
CA GLY A 368 -6.70 -15.81 -21.67
C GLY A 368 -6.34 -14.35 -21.96
N VAL A 369 -5.48 -13.75 -21.14
CA VAL A 369 -4.98 -12.39 -21.33
C VAL A 369 -3.79 -12.36 -22.32
N HIS A 370 -3.03 -13.45 -22.42
CA HIS A 370 -1.87 -13.58 -23.32
C HIS A 370 -2.31 -13.99 -24.70
#